data_2ffdfd67510c182b347f7eaf37484273
#
_entry.id   2ffdfd67510c182b347f7eaf37484273
#
_cell.length_a   1.000
_cell.length_b   1.000
_cell.length_c   1.000
_cell.angle_alpha   90.00
_cell.angle_beta   90.00
_cell.angle_gamma   90.00
#
_symmetry.space_group_name_H-M   'P 1'
#
loop_
_entity.id
_entity.type
_entity.pdbx_description
1 polymer ?
#
loop_
_entity_poly.entity_id
_entity_poly.type
_entity_poly.pdbx_seq_one_letter_code
_entity_poly.pdbx_strand_id
1 'polypeptide(L)'
;EIHERLVGSEMCIRDSHYAKYGKDSFQPIHTPEEGEEYFLKPMNCPHHCMIYKNSPRSYKDLPLRLAEFGTVCRYEQSGELHGLTRVRSFTQDDAHIFCRPDQVKQEFLNVMDIISIVFKTMNFENFEAQISLRDKVNREKYIGSDENWEKAEQAIVEACEEKGLKAKIEYGEAAFYGPKLDFMVKDAIGRRWQLGTIQVDYNLPERFQLEYTGADNQKHRPVMILSLIHI
;
A
#
# COMPACT_ATOMS: atom_id res chain seq x y z
N GLU A 1 4.20 -9.74 21.83
CA GLU A 1 3.99 -8.31 21.50
C GLU A 1 5.21 -7.64 20.84
N ILE A 2 6.45 -8.04 21.15
CA ILE A 2 7.65 -7.45 20.52
C ILE A 2 7.78 -7.92 19.07
N HIS A 3 7.47 -9.17 18.78
CA HIS A 3 7.58 -9.75 17.43
C HIS A 3 6.66 -9.10 16.39
N GLU A 4 5.55 -8.52 16.79
CA GLU A 4 4.60 -7.84 15.88
C GLU A 4 5.14 -6.53 15.31
N ARG A 5 6.17 -5.94 15.93
CA ARG A 5 6.77 -4.65 15.54
C ARG A 5 8.12 -4.77 14.87
N LEU A 6 8.71 -5.97 14.88
CA LEU A 6 10.02 -6.24 14.32
C LEU A 6 9.89 -7.04 13.03
N VAL A 7 10.78 -6.77 12.09
CA VAL A 7 10.91 -7.48 10.83
C VAL A 7 12.38 -7.83 10.61
N GLY A 8 12.65 -9.05 10.17
CA GLY A 8 14.00 -9.44 9.80
C GLY A 8 14.50 -8.65 8.59
N SER A 9 15.79 -8.35 8.56
CA SER A 9 16.45 -7.57 7.50
C SER A 9 16.16 -8.09 6.10
N GLU A 10 16.07 -9.39 5.93
CA GLU A 10 15.82 -10.04 4.63
C GLU A 10 14.49 -9.62 3.98
N MET A 11 13.43 -9.40 4.76
CA MET A 11 12.15 -8.93 4.24
C MET A 11 12.22 -7.50 3.72
N CYS A 12 12.90 -6.60 4.44
CA CYS A 12 13.08 -5.21 4.03
C CYS A 12 13.99 -5.06 2.80
N ILE A 13 14.90 -6.00 2.58
CA ILE A 13 15.73 -6.07 1.36
C ILE A 13 14.89 -6.51 0.17
N ARG A 14 14.04 -7.53 0.32
CA ARG A 14 13.20 -8.06 -0.77
C ARG A 14 12.19 -7.07 -1.29
N ASP A 15 11.56 -6.30 -0.42
CA ASP A 15 10.53 -5.33 -0.80
C ASP A 15 11.10 -4.01 -1.37
N SER A 16 12.43 -3.86 -1.40
CA SER A 16 13.16 -2.63 -1.79
C SER A 16 12.93 -1.43 -0.88
N HIS A 17 12.22 -1.57 0.21
CA HIS A 17 12.00 -0.46 1.13
C HIS A 17 13.31 0.00 1.74
N TYR A 18 14.22 -0.91 2.09
CA TYR A 18 15.53 -0.54 2.59
C TYR A 18 16.33 0.31 1.61
N ALA A 19 16.30 -0.03 0.32
CA ALA A 19 17.01 0.72 -0.72
C ALA A 19 16.39 2.10 -1.00
N LYS A 20 15.06 2.24 -0.87
CA LYS A 20 14.34 3.48 -1.18
C LYS A 20 14.06 4.34 0.06
N TYR A 21 13.79 3.72 1.22
CA TYR A 21 13.45 4.38 2.48
C TYR A 21 14.52 4.25 3.56
N GLY A 22 15.76 3.87 3.23
CA GLY A 22 16.81 3.66 4.22
C GLY A 22 17.04 4.86 5.16
N LYS A 23 16.75 6.08 4.69
CA LYS A 23 16.82 7.31 5.50
C LYS A 23 15.62 7.49 6.43
N ASP A 24 14.48 6.88 6.08
CA ASP A 24 13.21 7.00 6.80
C ASP A 24 12.94 5.76 7.67
N SER A 25 13.90 4.83 7.74
CA SER A 25 13.88 3.67 8.61
C SER A 25 14.73 3.90 9.85
N PHE A 26 14.27 3.39 10.99
CA PHE A 26 15.12 3.33 12.18
C PHE A 26 16.34 2.43 11.93
N GLN A 27 17.44 2.71 12.60
CA GLN A 27 18.63 1.87 12.53
C GLN A 27 18.32 0.44 13.00
N PRO A 28 19.02 -0.57 12.45
CA PRO A 28 18.83 -1.95 12.88
C PRO A 28 19.05 -2.11 14.39
N ILE A 29 18.29 -3.00 14.97
CA ILE A 29 18.47 -3.47 16.35
C ILE A 29 19.31 -4.75 16.27
N HIS A 30 20.50 -4.73 16.86
CA HIS A 30 21.38 -5.89 16.95
C HIS A 30 21.10 -6.64 18.25
N THR A 31 21.02 -7.96 18.15
CA THR A 31 20.94 -8.83 19.32
C THR A 31 22.35 -9.28 19.77
N PRO A 32 22.48 -9.92 20.95
CA PRO A 32 23.76 -10.52 21.33
C PRO A 32 24.21 -11.69 20.43
N GLU A 33 23.34 -12.22 19.59
CA GLU A 33 23.66 -13.28 18.63
C GLU A 33 24.27 -12.66 17.35
N GLU A 34 25.43 -13.17 16.96
CA GLU A 34 26.16 -12.67 15.79
C GLU A 34 25.37 -12.91 14.49
N GLY A 35 25.19 -11.85 13.72
CA GLY A 35 24.46 -11.89 12.44
C GLY A 35 22.94 -11.76 12.53
N GLU A 36 22.39 -11.57 13.73
CA GLU A 36 20.97 -11.36 13.91
C GLU A 36 20.63 -9.86 14.00
N GLU A 37 19.83 -9.39 13.05
CA GLU A 37 19.37 -8.00 12.95
C GLU A 37 17.86 -7.92 12.81
N TYR A 38 17.27 -6.95 13.48
CA TYR A 38 15.84 -6.62 13.39
C TYR A 38 15.63 -5.16 13.07
N PHE A 39 14.57 -4.87 12.33
CA PHE A 39 14.11 -3.52 12.06
C PHE A 39 12.75 -3.28 12.71
N LEU A 40 12.52 -2.06 13.18
CA LEU A 40 11.16 -1.61 13.44
C LEU A 40 10.43 -1.53 12.11
N LYS A 41 9.32 -2.27 11.96
CA LYS A 41 8.62 -2.36 10.68
C LYS A 41 8.07 -1.00 10.25
N PRO A 42 8.42 -0.49 9.06
CA PRO A 42 7.87 0.75 8.54
C PRO A 42 6.50 0.57 7.87
N MET A 43 6.10 -0.68 7.59
CA MET A 43 4.84 -1.05 6.94
C MET A 43 4.51 -2.53 7.15
N ASN A 44 3.26 -2.91 6.86
CA ASN A 44 2.74 -4.26 7.07
C ASN A 44 2.77 -5.12 5.79
N CYS A 45 2.93 -4.52 4.60
CA CYS A 45 2.86 -5.21 3.31
C CYS A 45 3.74 -6.47 3.22
N PRO A 46 5.01 -6.47 3.67
CA PRO A 46 5.86 -7.66 3.61
C PRO A 46 5.29 -8.85 4.40
N HIS A 47 4.69 -8.58 5.57
CA HIS A 47 4.09 -9.63 6.40
C HIS A 47 2.90 -10.28 5.71
N HIS A 48 2.00 -9.49 5.11
CA HIS A 48 0.86 -10.02 4.35
C HIS A 48 1.31 -10.80 3.11
N CYS A 49 2.37 -10.38 2.44
CA CYS A 49 2.99 -11.16 1.35
C CYS A 49 3.50 -12.51 1.84
N MET A 50 4.14 -12.57 3.02
CA MET A 50 4.62 -13.82 3.60
C MET A 50 3.48 -14.71 4.07
N ILE A 51 2.40 -14.17 4.64
CA ILE A 51 1.19 -14.91 5.00
C ILE A 51 0.56 -15.52 3.73
N TYR A 52 0.46 -14.74 2.65
CA TYR A 52 -0.02 -15.26 1.37
C TYR A 52 0.84 -16.44 0.89
N LYS A 53 2.16 -16.26 0.92
CA LYS A 53 3.15 -17.23 0.43
C LYS A 53 3.23 -18.52 1.25
N ASN A 54 2.83 -18.48 2.52
CA ASN A 54 2.95 -19.61 3.45
C ASN A 54 2.13 -20.85 3.05
N SER A 55 1.20 -20.72 2.11
CA SER A 55 0.37 -21.83 1.63
C SER A 55 0.20 -21.77 0.12
N PRO A 56 0.15 -22.92 -0.58
CA PRO A 56 -0.22 -22.95 -2.00
C PRO A 56 -1.59 -22.31 -2.22
N ARG A 57 -1.72 -21.52 -3.28
CA ARG A 57 -2.96 -20.82 -3.66
C ARG A 57 -3.45 -21.27 -5.01
N SER A 58 -4.77 -21.32 -5.17
CA SER A 58 -5.44 -21.52 -6.44
C SER A 58 -6.28 -20.29 -6.82
N TYR A 59 -6.67 -20.21 -8.08
CA TYR A 59 -7.56 -19.13 -8.54
C TYR A 59 -8.90 -19.07 -7.79
N LYS A 60 -9.32 -20.16 -7.14
CA LYS A 60 -10.54 -20.24 -6.33
C LYS A 60 -10.40 -19.59 -4.96
N ASP A 61 -9.16 -19.46 -4.46
CA ASP A 61 -8.85 -18.82 -3.18
C ASP A 61 -8.78 -17.31 -3.29
N LEU A 62 -8.84 -16.76 -4.52
CA LEU A 62 -8.76 -15.34 -4.80
C LEU A 62 -10.14 -14.73 -5.11
N PRO A 63 -10.42 -13.53 -4.61
CA PRO A 63 -9.52 -12.63 -3.88
C PRO A 63 -9.31 -13.05 -2.42
N LEU A 64 -8.05 -13.00 -1.95
CA LEU A 64 -7.71 -13.16 -0.54
C LEU A 64 -7.54 -11.77 0.08
N ARG A 65 -8.32 -11.46 1.11
CA ARG A 65 -8.30 -10.18 1.81
C ARG A 65 -7.74 -10.37 3.21
N LEU A 66 -6.67 -9.65 3.53
CA LEU A 66 -6.03 -9.63 4.83
C LEU A 66 -6.13 -8.21 5.39
N ALA A 67 -6.49 -8.08 6.66
CA ALA A 67 -6.59 -6.79 7.33
C ALA A 67 -6.06 -6.90 8.76
N GLU A 68 -5.43 -5.83 9.24
CA GLU A 68 -4.91 -5.73 10.60
C GLU A 68 -4.94 -4.29 11.12
N PHE A 69 -4.99 -4.14 12.42
CA PHE A 69 -4.59 -2.90 13.09
C PHE A 69 -3.09 -2.97 13.36
N GLY A 70 -2.30 -2.58 12.35
CA GLY A 70 -0.86 -2.75 12.36
C GLY A 70 -0.12 -1.52 12.86
N THR A 71 0.72 -1.67 13.90
CA THR A 71 1.62 -0.60 14.33
C THR A 71 2.86 -0.57 13.47
N VAL A 72 3.17 0.61 12.90
CA VAL A 72 4.35 0.85 12.08
C VAL A 72 5.21 1.96 12.68
N CYS A 73 6.51 1.91 12.39
CA CYS A 73 7.49 2.87 12.90
C CYS A 73 8.31 3.44 11.74
N ARG A 74 8.30 4.77 11.58
CA ARG A 74 9.02 5.48 10.53
C ARG A 74 9.93 6.53 11.15
N TYR A 75 11.17 6.61 10.71
CA TYR A 75 12.10 7.64 11.15
C TYR A 75 11.83 8.94 10.38
N GLU A 76 10.74 9.62 10.76
CA GLU A 76 10.42 10.93 10.23
C GLU A 76 11.45 11.96 10.71
N GLN A 77 11.90 12.84 9.80
CA GLN A 77 12.85 13.89 10.15
C GLN A 77 12.20 14.87 11.15
N SER A 78 13.02 15.50 12.00
CA SER A 78 12.52 16.38 13.04
C SER A 78 11.64 17.53 12.51
N GLY A 79 11.96 18.06 11.33
CA GLY A 79 11.19 19.14 10.68
C GLY A 79 9.87 18.68 10.02
N GLU A 80 9.65 17.38 9.89
CA GLU A 80 8.45 16.80 9.27
C GLU A 80 7.39 16.42 10.29
N LEU A 81 7.78 16.29 11.57
CA LEU A 81 6.85 15.95 12.64
C LEU A 81 5.81 17.05 12.85
N HIS A 82 4.54 16.68 12.96
CA HIS A 82 3.45 17.63 13.09
C HIS A 82 2.33 17.14 14.01
N GLY A 83 2.42 17.46 15.29
CA GLY A 83 1.42 17.09 16.30
C GLY A 83 1.13 15.59 16.30
N LEU A 84 -0.16 15.22 16.23
CA LEU A 84 -0.60 13.82 16.11
C LEU A 84 -0.78 13.37 14.66
N THR A 85 -0.63 14.27 13.68
CA THR A 85 -0.89 13.97 12.27
C THR A 85 0.32 13.41 11.52
N ARG A 86 1.55 13.66 12.01
CA ARG A 86 2.78 13.06 11.48
C ARG A 86 3.71 12.70 12.62
N VAL A 87 3.77 11.42 12.93
CA VAL A 87 4.45 10.85 14.09
C VAL A 87 5.36 9.69 13.68
N ARG A 88 6.28 9.30 14.55
CA ARG A 88 7.23 8.22 14.28
C ARG A 88 6.70 6.81 14.54
N SER A 89 5.59 6.69 15.27
CA SER A 89 4.94 5.39 15.53
C SER A 89 3.44 5.59 15.57
N PHE A 90 2.70 4.81 14.80
CA PHE A 90 1.25 4.89 14.73
C PHE A 90 0.65 3.55 14.32
N THR A 91 -0.63 3.37 14.61
CA THR A 91 -1.40 2.20 14.21
C THR A 91 -2.25 2.55 13.01
N GLN A 92 -2.23 1.69 12.00
CA GLN A 92 -3.03 1.81 10.79
C GLN A 92 -4.11 0.74 10.77
N ASP A 93 -5.29 1.08 10.28
CA ASP A 93 -6.22 0.11 9.72
C ASP A 93 -5.73 -0.20 8.29
N ASP A 94 -5.05 -1.33 8.16
CA ASP A 94 -4.28 -1.69 6.98
C ASP A 94 -4.80 -2.99 6.38
N ALA A 95 -5.11 -2.95 5.09
CA ALA A 95 -5.61 -4.11 4.37
C ALA A 95 -4.86 -4.33 3.05
N HIS A 96 -4.61 -5.60 2.75
CA HIS A 96 -4.00 -6.04 1.51
C HIS A 96 -4.88 -7.11 0.85
N ILE A 97 -5.28 -6.84 -0.38
CA ILE A 97 -6.12 -7.74 -1.18
C ILE A 97 -5.25 -8.34 -2.27
N PHE A 98 -5.10 -9.65 -2.26
CA PHE A 98 -4.44 -10.39 -3.33
C PHE A 98 -5.51 -10.93 -4.27
N CYS A 99 -5.49 -10.50 -5.52
CA CYS A 99 -6.53 -10.85 -6.48
C CYS A 99 -5.94 -11.22 -7.86
N ARG A 100 -6.78 -11.80 -8.70
CA ARG A 100 -6.41 -12.01 -10.11
C ARG A 100 -6.52 -10.67 -10.87
N PRO A 101 -5.80 -10.51 -12.00
CA PRO A 101 -5.90 -9.30 -12.82
C PRO A 101 -7.32 -8.91 -13.24
N ASP A 102 -8.18 -9.89 -13.52
CA ASP A 102 -9.59 -9.67 -13.88
C ASP A 102 -10.46 -9.21 -12.71
N GLN A 103 -10.01 -9.34 -11.47
CA GLN A 103 -10.72 -8.93 -10.26
C GLN A 103 -10.31 -7.54 -9.77
N VAL A 104 -9.23 -6.95 -10.27
CA VAL A 104 -8.65 -5.69 -9.74
C VAL A 104 -9.67 -4.58 -9.68
N LYS A 105 -10.39 -4.35 -10.77
CA LYS A 105 -11.38 -3.28 -10.85
C LYS A 105 -12.49 -3.45 -9.81
N GLN A 106 -13.04 -4.66 -9.69
CA GLN A 106 -14.13 -4.93 -8.73
C GLN A 106 -13.67 -4.79 -7.29
N GLU A 107 -12.48 -5.29 -6.97
CA GLU A 107 -11.93 -5.17 -5.61
C GLU A 107 -11.60 -3.70 -5.28
N PHE A 108 -11.10 -2.93 -6.24
CA PHE A 108 -10.89 -1.50 -6.06
C PHE A 108 -12.20 -0.75 -5.76
N LEU A 109 -13.28 -1.05 -6.51
CA LEU A 109 -14.61 -0.50 -6.26
C LEU A 109 -15.16 -0.87 -4.87
N ASN A 110 -14.95 -2.11 -4.43
CA ASN A 110 -15.35 -2.56 -3.10
C ASN A 110 -14.63 -1.78 -1.99
N VAL A 111 -13.33 -1.51 -2.15
CA VAL A 111 -12.57 -0.69 -1.20
C VAL A 111 -13.07 0.76 -1.18
N MET A 112 -13.38 1.34 -2.34
CA MET A 112 -13.98 2.69 -2.39
C MET A 112 -15.29 2.77 -1.63
N ASP A 113 -16.13 1.72 -1.70
CA ASP A 113 -17.39 1.65 -0.95
C ASP A 113 -17.14 1.61 0.57
N ILE A 114 -16.15 0.83 1.03
CA ILE A 114 -15.77 0.77 2.44
C ILE A 114 -15.30 2.14 2.93
N ILE A 115 -14.41 2.80 2.20
CA ILE A 115 -13.93 4.15 2.55
C ILE A 115 -15.10 5.14 2.61
N SER A 116 -16.02 5.07 1.66
CA SER A 116 -17.22 5.93 1.65
C SER A 116 -18.11 5.71 2.88
N ILE A 117 -18.27 4.46 3.33
CA ILE A 117 -19.00 4.14 4.55
C ILE A 117 -18.29 4.74 5.78
N VAL A 118 -16.96 4.57 5.88
CA VAL A 118 -16.18 5.13 7.01
C VAL A 118 -16.29 6.65 7.03
N PHE A 119 -16.08 7.32 5.91
CA PHE A 119 -16.15 8.78 5.82
C PHE A 119 -17.53 9.31 6.20
N LYS A 120 -18.60 8.67 5.71
CA LYS A 120 -19.97 9.02 6.08
C LYS A 120 -20.23 8.83 7.58
N THR A 121 -19.74 7.74 8.16
CA THR A 121 -19.90 7.45 9.59
C THR A 121 -19.17 8.46 10.46
N MET A 122 -18.00 8.94 9.99
CA MET A 122 -17.19 9.94 10.67
C MET A 122 -17.58 11.39 10.33
N ASN A 123 -18.66 11.60 9.56
CA ASN A 123 -19.11 12.91 9.07
C ASN A 123 -18.08 13.68 8.25
N PHE A 124 -17.19 12.97 7.52
CA PHE A 124 -16.31 13.57 6.53
C PHE A 124 -17.02 13.71 5.19
N GLU A 125 -17.91 14.71 5.09
CA GLU A 125 -18.71 14.94 3.87
C GLU A 125 -17.92 15.67 2.78
N ASN A 126 -16.91 16.47 3.16
CA ASN A 126 -16.13 17.31 2.26
C ASN A 126 -14.73 16.75 2.08
N PHE A 127 -14.57 15.74 1.24
CA PHE A 127 -13.27 15.24 0.84
C PHE A 127 -13.01 15.53 -0.65
N GLU A 128 -11.74 15.64 -0.99
CA GLU A 128 -11.26 15.74 -2.36
C GLU A 128 -10.54 14.43 -2.72
N ALA A 129 -10.89 13.83 -3.86
CA ALA A 129 -10.19 12.66 -4.38
C ALA A 129 -9.06 13.11 -5.30
N GLN A 130 -7.90 12.48 -5.17
CA GLN A 130 -6.71 12.74 -5.99
C GLN A 130 -6.16 11.42 -6.52
N ILE A 131 -6.10 11.30 -7.86
CA ILE A 131 -5.41 10.20 -8.53
C ILE A 131 -3.96 10.62 -8.72
N SER A 132 -3.06 9.92 -8.06
CA SER A 132 -1.62 10.17 -8.12
C SER A 132 -0.98 9.17 -9.08
N LEU A 133 -0.54 9.67 -10.23
CA LEU A 133 0.08 8.89 -11.30
C LEU A 133 1.59 9.12 -11.34
N ARG A 134 2.32 8.23 -12.04
CA ARG A 134 3.77 8.37 -12.24
C ARG A 134 4.12 9.64 -13.01
N ASP A 135 5.34 10.12 -12.82
CA ASP A 135 5.91 11.19 -13.62
C ASP A 135 6.13 10.70 -15.07
N LYS A 136 5.68 11.47 -16.03
CA LYS A 136 5.83 11.13 -17.46
C LYS A 136 7.26 11.24 -17.97
N VAL A 137 8.09 12.05 -17.31
CA VAL A 137 9.46 12.37 -17.73
C VAL A 137 10.47 11.64 -16.88
N ASN A 138 10.39 11.74 -15.55
CA ASN A 138 11.34 11.14 -14.63
C ASN A 138 10.85 9.77 -14.17
N ARG A 139 11.26 8.71 -14.88
CA ARG A 139 10.86 7.33 -14.60
C ARG A 139 11.79 6.58 -13.66
N GLU A 140 12.99 7.08 -13.38
CA GLU A 140 13.98 6.41 -12.52
C GLU A 140 13.53 6.22 -11.06
N LYS A 141 12.60 7.04 -10.64
CA LYS A 141 11.99 7.00 -9.30
C LYS A 141 11.10 5.76 -9.11
N TYR A 142 10.60 5.16 -10.20
CA TYR A 142 9.58 4.09 -10.17
C TYR A 142 10.18 2.73 -10.48
N ILE A 143 9.61 1.68 -9.88
CA ILE A 143 10.00 0.28 -10.10
C ILE A 143 8.93 -0.45 -10.92
N GLY A 144 9.33 -1.52 -11.60
CA GLY A 144 8.43 -2.36 -12.40
C GLY A 144 8.40 -1.97 -13.87
N SER A 145 7.61 -2.72 -14.65
CA SER A 145 7.47 -2.51 -16.09
C SER A 145 6.45 -1.42 -16.43
N ASP A 146 6.66 -0.74 -17.56
CA ASP A 146 5.70 0.24 -18.06
C ASP A 146 4.30 -0.35 -18.27
N GLU A 147 4.23 -1.60 -18.75
CA GLU A 147 2.96 -2.32 -18.95
C GLU A 147 2.15 -2.48 -17.65
N ASN A 148 2.83 -2.84 -16.56
CA ASN A 148 2.18 -2.96 -15.25
C ASN A 148 1.67 -1.61 -14.74
N TRP A 149 2.44 -0.55 -14.97
CA TRP A 149 2.05 0.80 -14.61
C TRP A 149 0.82 1.27 -15.40
N GLU A 150 0.80 1.05 -16.71
CA GLU A 150 -0.33 1.44 -17.57
C GLU A 150 -1.62 0.72 -17.14
N LYS A 151 -1.54 -0.58 -16.88
CA LYS A 151 -2.68 -1.37 -16.37
C LYS A 151 -3.19 -0.85 -15.03
N ALA A 152 -2.28 -0.54 -14.10
CA ALA A 152 -2.65 -0.04 -12.79
C ALA A 152 -3.26 1.36 -12.85
N GLU A 153 -2.65 2.27 -13.61
CA GLU A 153 -3.14 3.64 -13.79
C GLU A 153 -4.52 3.65 -14.45
N GLN A 154 -4.72 2.85 -15.50
CA GLN A 154 -5.99 2.71 -16.19
C GLN A 154 -7.08 2.17 -15.26
N ALA A 155 -6.79 1.12 -14.48
CA ALA A 155 -7.74 0.52 -13.56
C ALA A 155 -8.26 1.52 -12.51
N ILE A 156 -7.39 2.40 -11.99
CA ILE A 156 -7.79 3.43 -11.02
C ILE A 156 -8.68 4.49 -11.68
N VAL A 157 -8.31 4.98 -12.86
CA VAL A 157 -9.08 5.99 -13.57
C VAL A 157 -10.48 5.47 -13.92
N GLU A 158 -10.56 4.26 -14.51
CA GLU A 158 -11.84 3.63 -14.85
C GLU A 158 -12.74 3.38 -13.63
N ALA A 159 -12.16 2.98 -12.49
CA ALA A 159 -12.91 2.78 -11.26
C ALA A 159 -13.49 4.10 -10.72
N CYS A 160 -12.72 5.19 -10.78
CA CYS A 160 -13.20 6.52 -10.38
C CYS A 160 -14.32 7.02 -11.29
N GLU A 161 -14.19 6.83 -12.60
CA GLU A 161 -15.23 7.19 -13.58
C GLU A 161 -16.53 6.41 -13.34
N GLU A 162 -16.44 5.09 -13.12
CA GLU A 162 -17.61 4.24 -12.86
C GLU A 162 -18.37 4.65 -11.59
N LYS A 163 -17.64 5.07 -10.55
CA LYS A 163 -18.24 5.60 -9.31
C LYS A 163 -18.72 7.06 -9.44
N GLY A 164 -18.48 7.72 -10.57
CA GLY A 164 -18.76 9.15 -10.74
C GLY A 164 -17.95 10.03 -9.77
N LEU A 165 -16.83 9.53 -9.26
CA LEU A 165 -15.96 10.24 -8.34
C LEU A 165 -15.11 11.26 -9.12
N LYS A 166 -15.34 12.54 -8.87
CA LYS A 166 -14.52 13.61 -9.43
C LYS A 166 -13.18 13.65 -8.73
N ALA A 167 -12.16 13.07 -9.36
CA ALA A 167 -10.81 13.05 -8.84
C ALA A 167 -9.89 13.97 -9.64
N LYS A 168 -9.01 14.69 -8.95
CA LYS A 168 -7.94 15.46 -9.57
C LYS A 168 -6.79 14.53 -9.93
N ILE A 169 -6.30 14.60 -11.17
CA ILE A 169 -5.12 13.83 -11.58
C ILE A 169 -3.86 14.65 -11.31
N GLU A 170 -2.92 14.07 -10.55
CA GLU A 170 -1.60 14.64 -10.27
C GLU A 170 -0.50 13.68 -10.75
N TYR A 171 0.40 14.18 -11.58
CA TYR A 171 1.54 13.43 -12.06
C TYR A 171 2.76 13.64 -11.17
N GLY A 172 3.53 12.56 -10.95
CA GLY A 172 4.73 12.61 -10.12
C GLY A 172 4.49 12.28 -8.63
N GLU A 173 3.23 12.20 -8.21
CA GLU A 173 2.82 11.96 -6.82
C GLU A 173 2.52 10.48 -6.50
N ALA A 174 2.65 9.59 -7.50
CA ALA A 174 2.52 8.15 -7.28
C ALA A 174 3.59 7.63 -6.32
N ALA A 175 3.27 6.54 -5.61
CA ALA A 175 4.28 5.77 -4.89
C ALA A 175 5.29 5.17 -5.87
N PHE A 176 6.50 4.86 -5.41
CA PHE A 176 7.52 4.32 -6.31
C PHE A 176 7.17 2.93 -6.88
N TYR A 177 6.23 2.22 -6.26
CA TYR A 177 5.77 0.87 -6.64
C TYR A 177 4.41 0.82 -7.34
N GLY A 178 3.62 1.91 -7.32
CA GLY A 178 2.32 1.90 -7.97
C GLY A 178 1.56 3.23 -7.86
N PRO A 179 0.55 3.42 -8.71
CA PRO A 179 -0.35 4.56 -8.65
C PRO A 179 -1.30 4.44 -7.46
N LYS A 180 -1.88 5.56 -7.06
CA LYS A 180 -2.75 5.62 -5.89
C LYS A 180 -3.93 6.58 -6.07
N LEU A 181 -5.02 6.28 -5.38
CA LEU A 181 -6.15 7.17 -5.17
C LEU A 181 -6.11 7.64 -3.71
N ASP A 182 -5.85 8.93 -3.52
CA ASP A 182 -5.78 9.56 -2.21
C ASP A 182 -7.08 10.31 -1.90
N PHE A 183 -7.51 10.22 -0.64
CA PHE A 183 -8.66 10.94 -0.11
C PHE A 183 -8.16 12.04 0.83
N MET A 184 -8.33 13.27 0.40
CA MET A 184 -7.87 14.47 1.11
C MET A 184 -9.04 15.14 1.82
N VAL A 185 -8.90 15.37 3.12
CA VAL A 185 -9.87 16.12 3.91
C VAL A 185 -9.28 17.46 4.35
N LYS A 186 -10.14 18.44 4.62
CA LYS A 186 -9.74 19.74 5.14
C LYS A 186 -10.08 19.83 6.62
N ASP A 187 -9.13 20.31 7.40
CA ASP A 187 -9.39 20.65 8.80
C ASP A 187 -10.17 21.98 8.94
N ALA A 188 -10.48 22.35 10.16
CA ALA A 188 -11.28 23.55 10.48
C ALA A 188 -10.64 24.87 10.01
N ILE A 189 -9.32 24.87 9.77
CA ILE A 189 -8.59 26.05 9.27
C ILE A 189 -8.18 25.94 7.81
N GLY A 190 -8.74 24.93 7.10
CA GLY A 190 -8.59 24.76 5.65
C GLY A 190 -7.32 24.03 5.21
N ARG A 191 -6.51 23.45 6.12
CA ARG A 191 -5.35 22.63 5.74
C ARG A 191 -5.80 21.28 5.22
N ARG A 192 -5.12 20.78 4.20
CA ARG A 192 -5.41 19.49 3.56
C ARG A 192 -4.60 18.37 4.23
N TRP A 193 -5.28 17.28 4.54
CA TRP A 193 -4.69 16.07 5.13
C TRP A 193 -5.13 14.85 4.34
N GLN A 194 -4.17 13.97 4.04
CA GLN A 194 -4.47 12.66 3.45
C GLN A 194 -4.99 11.74 4.55
N LEU A 195 -6.25 11.29 4.43
CA LEU A 195 -6.89 10.46 5.43
C LEU A 195 -6.97 8.99 5.00
N GLY A 196 -7.12 8.74 3.72
CA GLY A 196 -7.18 7.39 3.17
C GLY A 196 -6.47 7.29 1.84
N THR A 197 -6.06 6.08 1.47
CA THR A 197 -5.46 5.80 0.18
C THR A 197 -5.79 4.39 -0.29
N ILE A 198 -5.97 4.22 -1.60
CA ILE A 198 -6.06 2.93 -2.28
C ILE A 198 -4.94 2.88 -3.30
N GLN A 199 -4.18 1.79 -3.34
CA GLN A 199 -3.05 1.61 -4.26
C GLN A 199 -3.17 0.29 -4.98
N VAL A 200 -2.73 0.25 -6.24
CA VAL A 200 -2.61 -0.99 -7.02
C VAL A 200 -1.15 -1.29 -7.22
N ASP A 201 -0.72 -2.47 -6.80
CA ASP A 201 0.68 -2.88 -6.82
C ASP A 201 0.85 -4.23 -7.54
N TYR A 202 1.56 -4.19 -8.66
CA TYR A 202 2.01 -5.36 -9.42
C TYR A 202 3.44 -5.78 -9.03
N ASN A 203 4.18 -4.93 -8.33
CA ASN A 203 5.62 -5.08 -8.11
C ASN A 203 5.95 -5.93 -6.88
N LEU A 204 5.28 -5.71 -5.74
CA LEU A 204 5.51 -6.53 -4.55
C LEU A 204 5.18 -8.01 -4.79
N PRO A 205 4.04 -8.39 -5.42
CA PRO A 205 3.79 -9.76 -5.77
C PRO A 205 4.89 -10.41 -6.60
N GLU A 206 5.50 -9.67 -7.53
CA GLU A 206 6.63 -10.16 -8.33
C GLU A 206 7.88 -10.36 -7.47
N ARG A 207 8.26 -9.36 -6.67
CA ARG A 207 9.46 -9.40 -5.81
C ARG A 207 9.40 -10.49 -4.75
N PHE A 208 8.25 -10.71 -4.15
CA PHE A 208 8.02 -11.81 -3.21
C PHE A 208 7.78 -13.15 -3.90
N GLN A 209 7.76 -13.17 -5.25
CA GLN A 209 7.48 -14.38 -6.03
C GLN A 209 6.18 -15.06 -5.61
N LEU A 210 5.13 -14.24 -5.39
CA LEU A 210 3.81 -14.75 -5.05
C LEU A 210 3.19 -15.41 -6.29
N GLU A 211 2.54 -16.55 -6.10
CA GLU A 211 1.93 -17.31 -7.19
C GLU A 211 0.59 -17.91 -6.77
N TYR A 212 -0.26 -18.12 -7.75
CA TYR A 212 -1.43 -18.99 -7.63
C TYR A 212 -1.53 -19.91 -8.84
N THR A 213 -2.17 -21.07 -8.68
CA THR A 213 -2.45 -21.98 -9.78
C THR A 213 -3.76 -21.57 -10.45
N GLY A 214 -3.72 -21.25 -11.74
CA GLY A 214 -4.89 -20.89 -12.55
C GLY A 214 -5.79 -22.08 -12.89
N ALA A 215 -6.92 -21.81 -13.55
CA ALA A 215 -7.81 -22.85 -14.09
C ALA A 215 -7.15 -23.68 -15.20
N ASP A 216 -6.12 -23.14 -15.83
CA ASP A 216 -5.27 -23.76 -16.84
C ASP A 216 -4.16 -24.64 -16.23
N ASN A 217 -4.14 -24.82 -14.93
CA ASN A 217 -3.07 -25.49 -14.15
C ASN A 217 -1.68 -24.85 -14.29
N GLN A 218 -1.60 -23.61 -14.76
CA GLN A 218 -0.34 -22.86 -14.81
C GLN A 218 -0.19 -21.95 -13.61
N LYS A 219 1.07 -21.53 -13.34
CA LYS A 219 1.39 -20.56 -12.31
C LYS A 219 1.19 -19.13 -12.83
N HIS A 220 0.44 -18.35 -12.09
CA HIS A 220 0.15 -16.96 -12.38
C HIS A 220 0.54 -16.05 -11.20
N ARG A 221 0.79 -14.77 -11.49
CA ARG A 221 1.10 -13.76 -10.50
C ARG A 221 -0.17 -13.03 -10.05
N PRO A 222 -0.45 -12.95 -8.75
CA PRO A 222 -1.54 -12.10 -8.25
C PRO A 222 -1.19 -10.63 -8.39
N VAL A 223 -2.21 -9.78 -8.34
CA VAL A 223 -2.10 -8.33 -8.15
C VAL A 223 -2.43 -8.02 -6.70
N MET A 224 -1.79 -7.03 -6.12
CA MET A 224 -2.08 -6.59 -4.76
C MET A 224 -2.76 -5.21 -4.78
N ILE A 225 -3.82 -5.07 -3.99
CA ILE A 225 -4.45 -3.78 -3.71
C ILE A 225 -4.22 -3.48 -2.23
N LEU A 226 -3.72 -2.29 -1.95
CA LEU A 226 -3.51 -1.79 -0.61
C LEU A 226 -4.63 -0.80 -0.28
N SER A 227 -5.20 -0.96 0.90
CA SER A 227 -6.18 -0.02 1.45
C SER A 227 -5.70 0.43 2.81
N LEU A 228 -5.47 1.73 2.96
CA LEU A 228 -5.03 2.35 4.19
C LEU A 228 -6.04 3.43 4.59
N ILE A 229 -6.52 3.34 5.82
CA ILE A 229 -7.30 4.41 6.45
C ILE A 229 -6.54 4.80 7.71
N HIS A 230 -6.13 6.05 7.80
CA HIS A 230 -5.52 6.60 9.00
C HIS A 230 -6.65 7.09 9.93
N ILE A 231 -6.86 6.35 11.01
CA ILE A 231 -7.82 6.70 12.06
C ILE A 231 -7.08 7.33 13.22
#